data_f4ee5153a13a1267f04caece2531c714
#
_entry.id   f4ee5153a13a1267f04caece2531c714
#
_cell.length_a   1.000
_cell.length_b   1.000
_cell.length_c   1.000
_cell.angle_alpha   90.00
_cell.angle_beta   90.00
_cell.angle_gamma   90.00
#
_symmetry.space_group_name_H-M   'P 1'
#
loop_
_entity.id
_entity.type
_entity.pdbx_description
1 polymer ?
#
loop_
_entity_poly.entity_id
_entity_poly.type
_entity_poly.pdbx_seq_one_letter_code
_entity_poly.pdbx_strand_id
1 'polypeptide(L)'
;MLRYVHKAQCMVGQYSRYTYPHLDNITVNGVNTLGENIADNGGIMTSYRAYGEWLVTVVRCNSTLLSESWTARHGAEPLLPGLTFSPSQLFWISAANVWCAKHRPGDLKMSVLLGTHTPANYRIKGTFSNIKEFSDAFQCRRGSEMNPVADQKCKVW
;
A
#
# COMPACT_ATOMS: atom_id res chain seq x y z
N MET A 1 -18.22 17.28 -6.18
CA MET A 1 -17.02 17.71 -6.91
C MET A 1 -15.93 18.29 -5.99
N LEU A 2 -16.20 19.29 -5.15
CA LEU A 2 -15.22 19.90 -4.24
C LEU A 2 -14.49 18.91 -3.31
N ARG A 3 -15.19 17.92 -2.75
CA ARG A 3 -14.58 16.89 -1.87
C ARG A 3 -13.52 16.04 -2.59
N TYR A 4 -13.76 15.68 -3.85
CA TYR A 4 -12.79 14.91 -4.64
C TYR A 4 -11.54 15.73 -4.91
N VAL A 5 -11.71 16.98 -5.35
CA VAL A 5 -10.57 17.88 -5.63
C VAL A 5 -9.68 18.06 -4.41
N HIS A 6 -10.27 18.31 -3.23
CA HIS A 6 -9.50 18.42 -1.99
C HIS A 6 -8.72 17.15 -1.64
N LYS A 7 -9.35 15.97 -1.80
CA LYS A 7 -8.70 14.68 -1.55
C LYS A 7 -7.59 14.39 -2.58
N ALA A 8 -7.79 14.75 -3.85
CA ALA A 8 -6.79 14.65 -4.89
C ALA A 8 -5.59 15.57 -4.61
N GLN A 9 -5.81 16.77 -4.12
CA GLN A 9 -4.75 17.70 -3.73
C GLN A 9 -3.89 17.16 -2.57
N CYS A 10 -4.46 16.40 -1.64
CA CYS A 10 -3.69 15.70 -0.61
C CYS A 10 -2.65 14.76 -1.27
N MET A 11 -3.09 13.94 -2.25
CA MET A 11 -2.19 13.05 -2.99
C MET A 11 -1.10 13.83 -3.74
N VAL A 12 -1.47 14.90 -4.44
CA VAL A 12 -0.48 15.77 -5.11
C VAL A 12 0.57 16.25 -4.12
N GLY A 13 0.14 16.81 -2.98
CA GLY A 13 1.04 17.32 -1.95
C GLY A 13 1.91 16.23 -1.30
N GLN A 14 1.37 15.04 -1.08
CA GLN A 14 2.12 13.92 -0.54
C GLN A 14 3.24 13.49 -1.50
N TYR A 15 2.91 13.20 -2.75
CA TYR A 15 3.87 12.65 -3.71
C TYR A 15 4.89 13.68 -4.19
N SER A 16 4.54 14.97 -4.24
CA SER A 16 5.49 16.05 -4.55
C SER A 16 6.56 16.28 -3.47
N ARG A 17 6.45 15.67 -2.30
CA ARG A 17 7.49 15.70 -1.26
C ARG A 17 8.54 14.62 -1.41
N TYR A 18 8.33 13.62 -2.27
CA TYR A 18 9.29 12.55 -2.48
C TYR A 18 10.44 12.99 -3.37
N THR A 19 11.63 12.92 -2.84
CA THR A 19 12.87 13.43 -3.46
C THR A 19 13.88 12.32 -3.66
N TYR A 20 14.77 12.52 -4.63
CA TYR A 20 15.92 11.66 -4.88
C TYR A 20 17.21 12.45 -4.66
N PRO A 21 17.77 12.44 -3.43
CA PRO A 21 18.98 13.21 -3.10
C PRO A 21 20.17 12.88 -3.99
N HIS A 22 20.32 11.62 -4.38
CA HIS A 22 21.40 11.14 -5.25
C HIS A 22 21.20 11.46 -6.75
N LEU A 23 20.10 12.12 -7.11
CA LEU A 23 19.78 12.61 -8.44
C LEU A 23 19.49 14.13 -8.42
N ASP A 24 20.43 14.90 -7.93
CA ASP A 24 20.33 16.38 -7.86
C ASP A 24 19.09 16.87 -7.09
N ASN A 25 18.62 16.12 -6.10
CA ASN A 25 17.41 16.41 -5.31
C ASN A 25 16.13 16.59 -6.16
N ILE A 26 16.04 15.93 -7.32
CA ILE A 26 14.82 15.97 -8.11
C ILE A 26 13.65 15.39 -7.31
N THR A 27 12.47 15.97 -7.50
CA THR A 27 11.23 15.55 -6.83
C THR A 27 10.28 14.89 -7.81
N VAL A 28 9.45 14.00 -7.28
CA VAL A 28 8.34 13.42 -8.04
C VAL A 28 7.33 14.53 -8.40
N ASN A 29 6.85 14.53 -9.63
CA ASN A 29 5.78 15.42 -10.05
C ASN A 29 4.43 14.82 -9.64
N GLY A 30 3.94 15.21 -8.44
CA GLY A 30 2.68 14.69 -7.90
C GLY A 30 1.45 15.05 -8.72
N VAL A 31 1.50 16.10 -9.54
CA VAL A 31 0.40 16.45 -10.46
C VAL A 31 0.37 15.48 -11.64
N ASN A 32 1.52 15.26 -12.28
CA ASN A 32 1.63 14.36 -13.42
C ASN A 32 1.31 12.89 -13.07
N THR A 33 1.67 12.48 -11.86
CA THR A 33 1.49 11.10 -11.38
C THR A 33 0.17 10.87 -10.62
N LEU A 34 -0.68 11.90 -10.48
CA LEU A 34 -1.87 11.86 -9.63
C LEU A 34 -2.82 10.70 -9.93
N GLY A 35 -3.14 10.47 -11.21
CA GLY A 35 -4.09 9.42 -11.61
C GLY A 35 -3.62 8.04 -11.17
N GLU A 36 -2.35 7.73 -11.41
CA GLU A 36 -1.74 6.46 -11.06
C GLU A 36 -1.58 6.29 -9.53
N ASN A 37 -1.25 7.38 -8.83
CA ASN A 37 -1.16 7.36 -7.37
C ASN A 37 -2.52 7.09 -6.71
N ILE A 38 -3.60 7.66 -7.26
CA ILE A 38 -4.98 7.38 -6.81
C ILE A 38 -5.33 5.92 -7.10
N ALA A 39 -5.00 5.41 -8.30
CA ALA A 39 -5.26 4.03 -8.68
C ALA A 39 -4.52 3.04 -7.78
N ASP A 40 -3.24 3.27 -7.48
CA ASP A 40 -2.45 2.44 -6.57
C ASP A 40 -3.07 2.41 -5.16
N ASN A 41 -3.40 3.57 -4.60
CA ASN A 41 -4.00 3.66 -3.26
C ASN A 41 -5.36 2.95 -3.19
N GLY A 42 -6.21 3.12 -4.20
CA GLY A 42 -7.52 2.46 -4.28
C GLY A 42 -7.39 0.96 -4.54
N GLY A 43 -6.54 0.57 -5.49
CA GLY A 43 -6.34 -0.82 -5.90
C GLY A 43 -5.83 -1.69 -4.75
N ILE A 44 -4.76 -1.27 -4.07
CA ILE A 44 -4.21 -2.01 -2.93
C ILE A 44 -5.21 -2.12 -1.78
N MET A 45 -5.90 -1.03 -1.44
CA MET A 45 -6.92 -1.06 -0.38
C MET A 45 -8.04 -2.04 -0.71
N THR A 46 -8.54 -2.00 -1.96
CA THR A 46 -9.62 -2.90 -2.41
C THR A 46 -9.14 -4.34 -2.41
N SER A 47 -7.92 -4.61 -2.89
CA SER A 47 -7.33 -5.96 -2.88
C SER A 47 -7.17 -6.51 -1.47
N TYR A 48 -6.72 -5.70 -0.52
CA TYR A 48 -6.59 -6.11 0.87
C TYR A 48 -7.95 -6.43 1.52
N ARG A 49 -8.96 -5.61 1.23
CA ARG A 49 -10.34 -5.88 1.71
C ARG A 49 -10.89 -7.16 1.11
N ALA A 50 -10.71 -7.37 -0.20
CA ALA A 50 -11.14 -8.59 -0.88
C ALA A 50 -10.44 -9.83 -0.30
N TYR A 51 -9.16 -9.74 0.02
CA TYR A 51 -8.41 -10.80 0.71
C TYR A 51 -9.03 -11.10 2.08
N GLY A 52 -9.35 -10.07 2.88
CA GLY A 52 -10.01 -10.25 4.18
C GLY A 52 -11.40 -10.87 4.06
N GLU A 53 -12.22 -10.44 3.08
CA GLU A 53 -13.54 -11.02 2.82
C GLU A 53 -13.44 -12.46 2.30
N TRP A 54 -12.46 -12.76 1.45
CA TRP A 54 -12.19 -14.11 0.98
C TRP A 54 -11.85 -15.05 2.15
N LEU A 55 -10.99 -14.62 3.07
CA LEU A 55 -10.68 -15.38 4.29
C LEU A 55 -11.95 -15.68 5.10
N VAL A 56 -12.83 -14.69 5.28
CA VAL A 56 -14.11 -14.86 5.98
C VAL A 56 -15.03 -15.79 5.21
N THR A 57 -15.07 -15.71 3.88
CA THR A 57 -15.93 -16.54 3.02
C THR A 57 -15.45 -17.98 2.97
N VAL A 58 -14.14 -18.24 2.83
CA VAL A 58 -13.57 -19.60 2.89
C VAL A 58 -13.87 -20.24 4.24
N VAL A 59 -13.74 -19.45 5.30
CA VAL A 59 -14.15 -19.87 6.64
C VAL A 59 -15.65 -20.19 6.69
N ARG A 60 -16.52 -19.37 6.08
CA ARG A 60 -17.98 -19.59 6.06
C ARG A 60 -18.42 -20.71 5.13
N CYS A 61 -17.83 -20.88 3.95
CA CYS A 61 -18.20 -21.96 3.02
C CYS A 61 -17.84 -23.35 3.56
N ASN A 62 -16.79 -23.47 4.33
CA ASN A 62 -16.54 -24.66 5.11
C ASN A 62 -17.52 -24.83 6.28
N SER A 63 -18.43 -23.88 6.49
CA SER A 63 -19.26 -23.74 7.68
C SER A 63 -20.65 -24.37 7.59
N THR A 64 -21.06 -24.97 6.48
CA THR A 64 -22.35 -25.66 6.41
C THR A 64 -22.38 -27.01 7.12
N LEU A 65 -21.21 -27.58 7.48
CA LEU A 65 -21.14 -28.79 8.29
C LEU A 65 -20.02 -28.81 9.35
N LEU A 66 -19.09 -27.81 9.38
CA LEU A 66 -17.91 -27.88 10.26
C LEU A 66 -17.54 -26.52 10.90
N SER A 67 -18.39 -25.50 10.83
CA SER A 67 -18.00 -24.08 10.97
C SER A 67 -17.55 -23.62 12.35
N GLU A 68 -18.17 -24.09 13.40
CA GLU A 68 -17.73 -23.73 14.75
C GLU A 68 -16.41 -24.44 15.13
N SER A 69 -16.13 -25.55 14.45
CA SER A 69 -14.97 -26.38 14.78
C SER A 69 -13.68 -25.99 14.06
N TRP A 70 -13.74 -25.35 12.88
CA TRP A 70 -12.50 -25.05 12.14
C TRP A 70 -11.86 -23.74 12.59
N THR A 71 -12.62 -22.66 12.71
CA THR A 71 -12.11 -21.38 13.24
C THR A 71 -11.80 -21.46 14.73
N ALA A 72 -12.60 -22.21 15.50
CA ALA A 72 -12.30 -22.45 16.90
C ALA A 72 -11.06 -23.35 17.08
N ARG A 73 -10.78 -24.27 16.13
CA ARG A 73 -9.61 -25.16 16.18
C ARG A 73 -8.36 -24.61 15.47
N HIS A 74 -8.53 -23.77 14.43
CA HIS A 74 -7.40 -23.36 13.57
C HIS A 74 -7.09 -21.86 13.68
N GLY A 75 -7.99 -21.06 14.27
CA GLY A 75 -7.76 -19.61 14.47
C GLY A 75 -7.56 -18.87 13.15
N ALA A 76 -6.71 -17.85 13.19
CA ALA A 76 -6.24 -17.18 12.00
C ALA A 76 -5.45 -18.15 11.09
N GLU A 77 -5.42 -17.85 9.79
CA GLU A 77 -4.62 -18.59 8.81
C GLU A 77 -3.21 -18.90 9.37
N PRO A 78 -2.74 -20.15 9.31
CA PRO A 78 -1.47 -20.52 9.91
C PRO A 78 -0.30 -19.86 9.19
N LEU A 79 0.81 -19.69 9.90
CA LEU A 79 2.06 -19.24 9.29
C LEU A 79 2.53 -20.26 8.25
N LEU A 80 3.08 -19.76 7.14
CA LEU A 80 3.71 -20.64 6.16
C LEU A 80 4.97 -21.29 6.75
N PRO A 81 5.22 -22.56 6.44
CA PRO A 81 6.41 -23.26 6.94
C PRO A 81 7.70 -22.51 6.65
N GLY A 82 8.52 -22.29 7.65
CA GLY A 82 9.80 -21.60 7.53
C GLY A 82 9.71 -20.07 7.49
N LEU A 83 8.52 -19.48 7.59
CA LEU A 83 8.33 -18.02 7.64
C LEU A 83 7.79 -17.59 9.01
N THR A 84 8.26 -16.42 9.45
CA THR A 84 7.80 -15.79 10.70
C THR A 84 6.76 -14.69 10.46
N PHE A 85 6.46 -14.38 9.19
CA PHE A 85 5.48 -13.36 8.82
C PHE A 85 4.05 -13.93 8.88
N SER A 86 3.14 -13.15 9.45
CA SER A 86 1.71 -13.46 9.39
C SER A 86 1.18 -13.39 7.96
N PRO A 87 0.05 -14.06 7.65
CA PRO A 87 -0.59 -13.97 6.33
C PRO A 87 -0.89 -12.52 5.91
N SER A 88 -1.33 -11.69 6.84
CA SER A 88 -1.53 -10.25 6.58
C SER A 88 -0.21 -9.54 6.20
N GLN A 89 0.89 -9.83 6.89
CA GLN A 89 2.20 -9.28 6.52
C GLN A 89 2.67 -9.79 5.16
N LEU A 90 2.41 -11.07 4.85
CA LEU A 90 2.75 -11.67 3.55
C LEU A 90 1.97 -11.05 2.40
N PHE A 91 0.70 -10.66 2.61
CA PHE A 91 -0.05 -9.89 1.61
C PHE A 91 0.71 -8.60 1.22
N TRP A 92 1.13 -7.82 2.21
CA TRP A 92 1.84 -6.56 1.96
C TRP A 92 3.21 -6.77 1.32
N ILE A 93 3.97 -7.78 1.76
CA ILE A 93 5.26 -8.15 1.18
C ILE A 93 5.09 -8.57 -0.28
N SER A 94 4.10 -9.40 -0.57
CA SER A 94 3.78 -9.85 -1.95
C SER A 94 3.37 -8.68 -2.83
N ALA A 95 2.51 -7.80 -2.33
CA ALA A 95 2.10 -6.60 -3.05
C ALA A 95 3.29 -5.70 -3.37
N ALA A 96 4.22 -5.50 -2.42
CA ALA A 96 5.44 -4.72 -2.65
C ALA A 96 6.35 -5.35 -3.71
N ASN A 97 6.44 -6.67 -3.78
CA ASN A 97 7.28 -7.37 -4.74
C ASN A 97 6.87 -7.11 -6.21
N VAL A 98 5.62 -6.76 -6.48
CA VAL A 98 5.16 -6.38 -7.83
C VAL A 98 5.97 -5.21 -8.39
N TRP A 99 6.42 -4.30 -7.52
CA TRP A 99 7.21 -3.12 -7.89
C TRP A 99 8.71 -3.28 -7.59
N CYS A 100 9.18 -4.50 -7.35
CA CYS A 100 10.61 -4.73 -7.15
C CYS A 100 11.37 -4.43 -8.44
N ALA A 101 12.11 -3.31 -8.45
CA ALA A 101 12.80 -2.81 -9.63
C ALA A 101 14.15 -2.20 -9.27
N LYS A 102 15.11 -2.33 -10.18
CA LYS A 102 16.40 -1.64 -10.11
C LYS A 102 16.62 -0.83 -11.40
N HIS A 103 16.84 0.46 -11.23
CA HIS A 103 17.05 1.39 -12.33
C HIS A 103 18.50 1.86 -12.41
N ARG A 104 18.99 2.14 -13.61
CA ARG A 104 20.18 2.96 -13.79
C ARG A 104 19.87 4.41 -13.40
N PRO A 105 20.84 5.18 -12.90
CA PRO A 105 20.59 6.57 -12.48
C PRO A 105 19.94 7.45 -13.56
N GLY A 106 20.38 7.33 -14.81
CA GLY A 106 19.81 8.07 -15.94
C GLY A 106 18.36 7.72 -16.23
N ASP A 107 18.02 6.42 -16.24
CA ASP A 107 16.67 5.92 -16.48
C ASP A 107 15.73 6.36 -15.35
N LEU A 108 16.20 6.27 -14.10
CA LEU A 108 15.45 6.73 -12.96
C LEU A 108 15.17 8.25 -13.03
N LYS A 109 16.19 9.05 -13.39
CA LYS A 109 16.05 10.49 -13.56
C LYS A 109 14.98 10.82 -14.60
N MET A 110 15.01 10.15 -15.76
CA MET A 110 13.99 10.33 -16.81
C MET A 110 12.60 9.89 -16.34
N SER A 111 12.52 8.77 -15.63
CA SER A 111 11.24 8.30 -15.05
C SER A 111 10.63 9.30 -14.07
N VAL A 112 11.44 9.93 -13.21
CA VAL A 112 10.98 10.95 -12.26
C VAL A 112 10.52 12.23 -12.97
N LEU A 113 11.24 12.67 -14.00
CA LEU A 113 10.97 13.93 -14.69
C LEU A 113 9.79 13.84 -15.65
N LEU A 114 9.65 12.74 -16.38
CA LEU A 114 8.72 12.62 -17.51
C LEU A 114 7.64 11.55 -17.28
N GLY A 115 7.83 10.64 -16.32
CA GLY A 115 6.94 9.53 -16.09
C GLY A 115 5.58 9.96 -15.55
N THR A 116 4.52 9.30 -16.00
CA THR A 116 3.16 9.41 -15.42
C THR A 116 3.00 8.53 -14.19
N HIS A 117 3.90 7.57 -13.99
CA HIS A 117 3.95 6.72 -12.81
C HIS A 117 5.05 7.20 -11.86
N THR A 118 4.71 7.26 -10.60
CA THR A 118 5.71 7.42 -9.53
C THR A 118 6.67 6.24 -9.55
N PRO A 119 8.00 6.43 -9.36
CA PRO A 119 8.94 5.31 -9.30
C PRO A 119 8.61 4.30 -8.20
N ALA A 120 8.97 3.05 -8.43
CA ALA A 120 8.54 1.86 -7.68
C ALA A 120 8.61 1.99 -6.14
N ASN A 121 9.72 2.50 -5.60
CA ASN A 121 9.91 2.69 -4.17
C ASN A 121 8.86 3.64 -3.55
N TYR A 122 8.47 4.69 -4.25
CA TYR A 122 7.46 5.64 -3.78
C TYR A 122 6.03 5.20 -4.10
N ARG A 123 5.82 4.31 -5.08
CA ARG A 123 4.53 3.63 -5.24
C ARG A 123 4.19 2.80 -4.00
N ILE A 124 5.17 2.06 -3.46
CA ILE A 124 5.02 1.31 -2.22
C ILE A 124 4.87 2.25 -1.04
N LYS A 125 5.85 3.12 -0.82
CA LYS A 125 5.92 4.00 0.35
C LYS A 125 4.71 4.93 0.46
N GLY A 126 4.37 5.61 -0.61
CA GLY A 126 3.24 6.54 -0.67
C GLY A 126 1.91 5.84 -0.43
N THR A 127 1.70 4.70 -1.07
CA THR A 127 0.45 3.95 -0.95
C THR A 127 0.31 3.32 0.44
N PHE A 128 1.31 2.57 0.89
CA PHE A 128 1.21 1.80 2.14
C PHE A 128 1.15 2.70 3.37
N SER A 129 1.84 3.84 3.36
CA SER A 129 1.79 4.81 4.48
C SER A 129 0.39 5.40 4.72
N ASN A 130 -0.47 5.43 3.69
CA ASN A 130 -1.85 5.90 3.80
C ASN A 130 -2.81 4.86 4.41
N ILE A 131 -2.41 3.58 4.45
CA ILE A 131 -3.27 2.46 4.82
C ILE A 131 -3.01 2.06 6.27
N LYS A 132 -4.09 2.15 7.08
CA LYS A 132 -4.00 1.80 8.51
C LYS A 132 -3.66 0.32 8.72
N GLU A 133 -4.26 -0.54 7.94
CA GLU A 133 -4.12 -2.00 8.00
C GLU A 133 -2.66 -2.44 7.78
N PHE A 134 -1.92 -1.73 6.92
CA PHE A 134 -0.47 -1.94 6.76
C PHE A 134 0.27 -1.59 8.05
N SER A 135 0.02 -0.38 8.58
CA SER A 135 0.71 0.06 9.80
C SER A 135 0.37 -0.78 11.02
N ASP A 136 -0.83 -1.36 11.09
CA ASP A 136 -1.23 -2.29 12.14
C ASP A 136 -0.50 -3.64 11.99
N ALA A 137 -0.44 -4.20 10.77
CA ALA A 137 0.21 -5.48 10.49
C ALA A 137 1.69 -5.49 10.86
N PHE A 138 2.39 -4.36 10.66
CA PHE A 138 3.81 -4.21 10.97
C PHE A 138 4.09 -3.44 12.26
N GLN A 139 3.05 -3.09 13.02
CA GLN A 139 3.15 -2.32 14.28
C GLN A 139 3.98 -1.04 14.11
N CYS A 140 3.79 -0.34 12.98
CA CYS A 140 4.55 0.86 12.68
C CYS A 140 4.26 1.96 13.71
N ARG A 141 5.32 2.54 14.27
CA ARG A 141 5.20 3.63 15.25
C ARG A 141 4.40 4.79 14.65
N ARG A 142 3.40 5.28 15.39
CA ARG A 142 2.62 6.46 14.99
C ARG A 142 3.53 7.68 14.79
N GLY A 143 3.34 8.41 13.69
CA GLY A 143 4.15 9.55 13.29
C GLY A 143 5.44 9.16 12.57
N SER A 144 5.73 7.86 12.37
CA SER A 144 6.81 7.42 11.48
C SER A 144 6.41 7.60 10.02
N GLU A 145 7.40 7.55 9.14
CA GLU A 145 7.21 7.70 7.70
C GLU A 145 6.19 6.70 7.11
N MET A 146 6.16 5.47 7.62
CA MET A 146 5.23 4.42 7.19
C MET A 146 3.92 4.38 8.01
N ASN A 147 3.76 5.28 8.99
CA ASN A 147 2.53 5.48 9.74
C ASN A 147 2.37 6.95 10.15
N PRO A 148 2.24 7.86 9.19
CA PRO A 148 2.05 9.28 9.48
C PRO A 148 0.76 9.50 10.29
N VAL A 149 0.63 10.65 10.92
CA VAL A 149 -0.58 11.01 11.66
C VAL A 149 -1.79 11.10 10.72
N ALA A 150 -2.98 10.92 11.27
CA ALA A 150 -4.20 10.68 10.47
C ALA A 150 -4.53 11.81 9.47
N ASP A 151 -4.23 13.05 9.82
CA ASP A 151 -4.42 14.24 8.97
C ASP A 151 -3.41 14.34 7.80
N GLN A 152 -2.32 13.58 7.87
CA GLN A 152 -1.32 13.45 6.81
C GLN A 152 -1.55 12.24 5.89
N LYS A 153 -2.47 11.35 6.25
CA LYS A 153 -2.84 10.20 5.40
C LYS A 153 -3.83 10.63 4.33
N CYS A 154 -3.47 10.43 3.07
CA CYS A 154 -4.31 10.79 1.94
C CYS A 154 -5.24 9.64 1.56
N LYS A 155 -6.56 9.91 1.54
CA LYS A 155 -7.59 8.95 1.11
C LYS A 155 -8.53 9.63 0.13
N VAL A 156 -8.80 9.00 -1.00
CA VAL A 156 -9.73 9.51 -2.01
C VAL A 156 -11.14 8.97 -1.77
N TRP A 157 -11.27 7.73 -1.33
CA TRP A 157 -12.52 7.04 -0.94
C TRP A 157 -12.48 6.49 0.48
#